data_71f6be90545bf69e4f823436aa77bd43
#
_entry.id   71f6be90545bf69e4f823436aa77bd43
#
_cell.length_a   1.000
_cell.length_b   1.000
_cell.length_c   1.000
_cell.angle_alpha   90.00
_cell.angle_beta   90.00
_cell.angle_gamma   90.00
#
_symmetry.space_group_name_H-M   'P 1'
#
loop_
_entity.id
_entity.type
_entity.pdbx_description
1 polymer ?
#
loop_
_entity_poly.entity_id
_entity_poly.type
_entity_poly.pdbx_seq_one_letter_code
_entity_poly.pdbx_strand_id
1 'polypeptide(L)'
;MGFNHSGLRSPVTRVRWLQAIAVISATALVMASSCSWQLGVPIPEGIPPPAGDPVPQIDTYAKGRPADQLHEWAAERASALKIPVTALEAYAYAARVAEVENPDCHLAWTTLAGIGQGESHHGTYRGATIAPNGDITPPIRGVLLDGSNGNLEIMDHDSVSHDGEEPYARAMGPMQFIPETWRLYGVDANNDGEVNVDNIDDAALSAAGYLCWRGKDLSTPRGWMEALRAYNHSDQYARNVRDWATAYANGHAL
;
A
#
# COMPACT_ATOMS: atom_id res chain seq x y z
N MET A 1 14.26 -69.49 20.51
CA MET A 1 15.67 -69.14 20.59
C MET A 1 15.73 -67.68 20.93
N GLY A 2 15.75 -67.15 22.10
CA GLY A 2 16.54 -67.44 23.29
C GLY A 2 17.89 -66.76 23.17
N PHE A 3 18.07 -65.64 23.78
CA PHE A 3 19.08 -65.37 24.79
C PHE A 3 18.99 -63.94 25.33
N ASN A 4 18.86 -63.97 26.59
CA ASN A 4 18.86 -62.98 27.66
C ASN A 4 20.32 -62.67 28.06
N HIS A 5 20.59 -61.45 28.55
CA HIS A 5 21.50 -61.15 29.65
C HIS A 5 21.48 -59.66 29.90
N SER A 6 20.81 -59.22 31.00
CA SER A 6 21.34 -58.95 32.35
C SER A 6 22.63 -58.13 32.32
N GLY A 7 22.67 -56.94 32.81
CA GLY A 7 22.45 -56.41 34.15
C GLY A 7 23.74 -55.77 34.61
N LEU A 8 23.68 -54.61 35.22
CA LEU A 8 24.47 -54.28 36.42
C LEU A 8 24.14 -52.85 36.88
N ARG A 9 23.62 -52.79 38.10
CA ARG A 9 23.42 -51.58 38.87
C ARG A 9 24.70 -51.25 39.64
N SER A 10 24.95 -49.96 39.90
CA SER A 10 25.25 -49.41 41.24
C SER A 10 26.22 -48.19 41.15
N PRO A 11 26.42 -47.42 42.20
CA PRO A 11 25.43 -46.85 43.12
C PRO A 11 25.64 -45.31 43.34
N VAL A 12 24.68 -44.75 44.02
CA VAL A 12 24.59 -43.45 44.67
C VAL A 12 25.87 -43.02 45.39
N THR A 13 26.29 -41.78 45.17
CA THR A 13 27.03 -41.05 46.22
C THR A 13 26.41 -39.65 46.35
N ARG A 14 25.70 -39.50 47.49
CA ARG A 14 25.27 -38.19 47.99
C ARG A 14 26.48 -37.52 48.63
N VAL A 15 26.77 -36.31 48.19
CA VAL A 15 27.62 -35.39 48.95
C VAL A 15 26.78 -34.14 49.26
N ARG A 16 26.38 -34.07 50.55
CA ARG A 16 25.86 -32.85 51.16
C ARG A 16 27.04 -31.95 51.48
N TRP A 17 27.00 -30.70 51.00
CA TRP A 17 27.75 -29.63 51.65
C TRP A 17 26.82 -28.48 52.00
N LEU A 18 26.94 -28.10 53.27
CA LEU A 18 26.22 -27.08 53.99
C LEU A 18 26.74 -25.67 53.60
N GLN A 19 25.80 -24.79 53.49
CA GLN A 19 25.75 -23.37 53.85
C GLN A 19 27.06 -22.58 53.91
N ALA A 20 27.10 -21.52 53.07
CA ALA A 20 27.64 -20.23 53.48
C ALA A 20 26.78 -19.14 52.83
N ILE A 21 26.08 -18.41 53.70
CA ILE A 21 25.36 -17.18 53.41
C ILE A 21 26.40 -16.09 53.18
N ALA A 22 26.49 -15.55 52.01
CA ALA A 22 27.14 -14.26 51.74
C ALA A 22 26.11 -13.37 51.06
N VAL A 23 25.52 -12.47 51.87
CA VAL A 23 24.74 -11.33 51.37
C VAL A 23 25.72 -10.38 50.69
N ILE A 24 25.72 -10.37 49.37
CA ILE A 24 26.34 -9.29 48.57
C ILE A 24 25.20 -8.61 47.84
N SER A 25 24.83 -7.45 48.36
CA SER A 25 23.99 -6.48 47.66
C SER A 25 24.74 -5.97 46.44
N ALA A 26 24.57 -6.65 45.32
CA ALA A 26 24.97 -6.14 44.03
C ALA A 26 23.69 -5.64 43.34
N THR A 27 23.49 -4.35 43.38
CA THR A 27 22.60 -3.64 42.46
C THR A 27 23.13 -3.88 41.06
N ALA A 28 22.69 -4.98 40.44
CA ALA A 28 22.83 -5.20 39.02
C ALA A 28 21.90 -4.21 38.35
N LEU A 29 22.48 -3.10 37.89
CA LEU A 29 21.88 -2.23 36.87
C LEU A 29 21.74 -3.08 35.63
N VAL A 30 20.59 -3.71 35.46
CA VAL A 30 20.20 -4.34 34.20
C VAL A 30 20.01 -3.21 33.24
N MET A 31 21.07 -2.89 32.47
CA MET A 31 20.95 -2.21 31.22
C MET A 31 20.17 -3.18 30.32
N ALA A 32 18.84 -3.12 30.41
CA ALA A 32 17.98 -3.61 29.38
C ALA A 32 18.30 -2.76 28.15
N SER A 33 19.24 -3.23 27.33
CA SER A 33 19.29 -2.84 25.93
C SER A 33 17.95 -3.29 25.34
N SER A 34 16.94 -2.46 25.55
CA SER A 34 15.75 -2.50 24.74
C SER A 34 16.23 -2.25 23.31
N CYS A 35 16.46 -3.33 22.53
CA CYS A 35 16.19 -3.29 21.12
C CYS A 35 14.73 -2.84 21.01
N SER A 36 14.50 -1.55 21.12
CA SER A 36 13.31 -0.94 20.60
C SER A 36 13.40 -1.16 19.08
N TRP A 37 12.81 -2.26 18.63
CA TRP A 37 12.20 -2.24 17.34
C TRP A 37 11.39 -0.97 17.34
N GLN A 38 11.84 0.05 16.63
CA GLN A 38 11.02 1.22 16.36
C GLN A 38 9.87 0.72 15.48
N LEU A 39 8.88 0.14 16.15
CA LEU A 39 7.53 0.15 15.62
C LEU A 39 7.26 1.61 15.34
N GLY A 40 7.10 1.96 14.07
CA GLY A 40 6.91 3.32 13.64
C GLY A 40 5.90 4.02 14.56
N VAL A 41 6.09 5.30 14.77
CA VAL A 41 5.21 6.09 15.65
C VAL A 41 3.76 5.72 15.29
N PRO A 42 2.95 5.27 16.25
CA PRO A 42 1.58 4.90 15.97
C PRO A 42 0.89 6.04 15.26
N ILE A 43 0.25 5.75 14.14
CA ILE A 43 -0.55 6.76 13.46
C ILE A 43 -1.64 7.20 14.44
N PRO A 44 -1.81 8.53 14.69
CA PRO A 44 -2.71 9.02 15.74
C PRO A 44 -4.16 8.57 15.55
N GLU A 45 -4.96 8.65 16.61
CA GLU A 45 -6.42 8.47 16.55
C GLU A 45 -7.04 9.26 15.38
N GLY A 46 -8.12 8.71 14.79
CA GLY A 46 -8.80 9.29 13.63
C GLY A 46 -8.39 8.67 12.31
N ILE A 47 -7.54 7.66 12.33
CA ILE A 47 -7.30 6.83 11.14
C ILE A 47 -8.33 5.70 11.11
N PRO A 48 -8.86 5.42 9.96
CA PRO A 48 -8.66 5.97 8.62
C PRO A 48 -9.17 7.41 8.48
N PRO A 49 -8.74 8.13 7.41
CA PRO A 49 -9.26 9.47 7.13
C PRO A 49 -10.77 9.41 6.83
N PRO A 50 -11.50 10.54 6.96
CA PRO A 50 -12.89 10.61 6.54
C PRO A 50 -13.07 10.25 5.07
N ALA A 51 -14.20 9.66 4.72
CA ALA A 51 -14.48 9.24 3.34
C ALA A 51 -14.63 10.41 2.35
N GLY A 52 -14.90 11.63 2.86
CA GLY A 52 -15.19 12.80 2.05
C GLY A 52 -16.61 12.83 1.50
N ASP A 53 -16.84 13.68 0.52
CA ASP A 53 -18.14 13.78 -0.16
C ASP A 53 -18.54 12.44 -0.78
N PRO A 54 -19.81 12.03 -0.66
CA PRO A 54 -20.27 10.79 -1.27
C PRO A 54 -20.15 10.86 -2.80
N VAL A 55 -19.66 9.76 -3.38
CA VAL A 55 -19.62 9.59 -4.84
C VAL A 55 -21.02 9.22 -5.33
N PRO A 56 -21.54 9.84 -6.41
CA PRO A 56 -22.82 9.48 -6.99
C PRO A 56 -22.94 8.00 -7.37
N GLN A 57 -24.14 7.47 -7.34
CA GLN A 57 -24.43 6.15 -7.89
C GLN A 57 -24.30 6.19 -9.42
N ILE A 58 -23.61 5.22 -9.99
CA ILE A 58 -23.39 5.08 -11.43
C ILE A 58 -23.56 3.62 -11.83
N ASP A 59 -23.69 3.38 -13.13
CA ASP A 59 -23.53 2.04 -13.69
C ASP A 59 -22.04 1.72 -13.83
N THR A 60 -21.50 0.91 -12.92
CA THR A 60 -20.08 0.53 -12.91
C THR A 60 -19.70 -0.36 -14.10
N TYR A 61 -20.68 -0.91 -14.82
CA TYR A 61 -20.49 -1.75 -16.01
C TYR A 61 -20.90 -1.04 -17.31
N ALA A 62 -21.06 0.27 -17.29
CA ALA A 62 -21.40 1.04 -18.47
C ALA A 62 -20.38 0.84 -19.60
N LYS A 63 -20.84 0.89 -20.85
CA LYS A 63 -19.96 0.80 -22.01
C LYS A 63 -19.10 2.06 -22.16
N GLY A 64 -17.91 1.90 -22.71
CA GLY A 64 -16.91 2.96 -22.82
C GLY A 64 -16.24 3.19 -21.47
N ARG A 65 -15.77 4.40 -21.21
CA ARG A 65 -15.14 4.79 -19.94
C ARG A 65 -16.23 5.05 -18.87
N PRO A 66 -16.50 4.12 -17.92
CA PRO A 66 -17.60 4.29 -16.97
C PRO A 66 -17.41 5.49 -16.04
N ALA A 67 -16.14 5.89 -15.79
CA ALA A 67 -15.79 7.05 -14.97
C ALA A 67 -16.33 8.39 -15.52
N ASP A 68 -16.63 8.49 -16.83
CA ASP A 68 -17.23 9.69 -17.44
C ASP A 68 -18.56 10.10 -16.80
N GLN A 69 -19.31 9.15 -16.23
CA GLN A 69 -20.56 9.43 -15.52
C GLN A 69 -20.36 10.29 -14.27
N LEU A 70 -19.11 10.42 -13.80
CA LEU A 70 -18.73 11.21 -12.62
C LEU A 70 -18.20 12.60 -12.97
N HIS A 71 -18.22 12.98 -14.26
CA HIS A 71 -17.61 14.22 -14.74
C HIS A 71 -18.10 15.47 -14.00
N GLU A 72 -19.40 15.66 -13.86
CA GLU A 72 -19.96 16.83 -13.16
C GLU A 72 -19.50 16.87 -11.70
N TRP A 73 -19.61 15.74 -10.99
CA TRP A 73 -19.17 15.61 -9.60
C TRP A 73 -17.68 15.93 -9.44
N ALA A 74 -16.84 15.43 -10.34
CA ALA A 74 -15.39 15.67 -10.32
C ALA A 74 -15.04 17.12 -10.69
N ALA A 75 -15.65 17.68 -11.73
CA ALA A 75 -15.38 19.03 -12.22
C ALA A 75 -15.69 20.12 -11.16
N GLU A 76 -16.76 19.94 -10.38
CA GLU A 76 -17.12 20.85 -9.28
C GLU A 76 -16.03 20.91 -8.18
N ARG A 77 -15.27 19.85 -8.00
CA ARG A 77 -14.31 19.66 -6.89
C ARG A 77 -12.86 19.82 -7.30
N ALA A 78 -12.54 19.54 -8.54
CA ALA A 78 -11.18 19.43 -9.07
C ALA A 78 -10.29 20.65 -8.73
N SER A 79 -10.83 21.86 -8.90
CA SER A 79 -10.08 23.10 -8.66
C SER A 79 -9.70 23.29 -7.18
N ALA A 80 -10.63 23.04 -6.25
CA ALA A 80 -10.39 23.17 -4.81
C ALA A 80 -9.42 22.09 -4.30
N LEU A 81 -9.54 20.88 -4.85
CA LEU A 81 -8.71 19.73 -4.50
C LEU A 81 -7.34 19.74 -5.22
N LYS A 82 -7.17 20.59 -6.25
CA LYS A 82 -5.99 20.57 -7.14
C LYS A 82 -5.73 19.19 -7.76
N ILE A 83 -6.80 18.47 -8.07
CA ILE A 83 -6.76 17.16 -8.72
C ILE A 83 -7.27 17.34 -10.16
N PRO A 84 -6.58 16.83 -11.19
CA PRO A 84 -7.13 16.81 -12.55
C PRO A 84 -8.48 16.08 -12.56
N VAL A 85 -9.44 16.61 -13.33
CA VAL A 85 -10.81 16.06 -13.38
C VAL A 85 -10.79 14.57 -13.70
N THR A 86 -10.06 14.17 -14.75
CA THR A 86 -9.94 12.76 -15.16
C THR A 86 -9.38 11.85 -14.06
N ALA A 87 -8.41 12.34 -13.28
CA ALA A 87 -7.88 11.57 -12.14
C ALA A 87 -8.89 11.44 -11.00
N LEU A 88 -9.66 12.50 -10.72
CA LEU A 88 -10.68 12.48 -9.69
C LEU A 88 -11.86 11.56 -10.08
N GLU A 89 -12.26 11.57 -11.36
CA GLU A 89 -13.22 10.60 -11.92
C GLU A 89 -12.74 9.17 -11.70
N ALA A 90 -11.47 8.86 -12.01
CA ALA A 90 -10.88 7.54 -11.85
C ALA A 90 -10.88 7.06 -10.38
N TYR A 91 -10.49 7.91 -9.44
CA TYR A 91 -10.51 7.55 -8.00
C TYR A 91 -11.93 7.33 -7.49
N ALA A 92 -12.86 8.16 -7.89
CA ALA A 92 -14.27 8.05 -7.51
C ALA A 92 -14.91 6.79 -8.11
N TYR A 93 -14.63 6.50 -9.40
CA TYR A 93 -15.06 5.27 -10.06
C TYR A 93 -14.53 4.03 -9.36
N ALA A 94 -13.22 3.97 -9.10
CA ALA A 94 -12.58 2.84 -8.42
C ALA A 94 -13.19 2.59 -7.02
N ALA A 95 -13.50 3.66 -6.27
CA ALA A 95 -14.18 3.54 -4.98
C ALA A 95 -15.62 3.02 -5.13
N ARG A 96 -16.34 3.44 -6.18
CA ARG A 96 -17.70 2.92 -6.47
C ARG A 96 -17.68 1.44 -6.85
N VAL A 97 -16.73 1.00 -7.68
CA VAL A 97 -16.56 -0.41 -8.01
C VAL A 97 -16.24 -1.22 -6.75
N ALA A 98 -15.30 -0.74 -5.92
CA ALA A 98 -14.98 -1.41 -4.67
C ALA A 98 -16.19 -1.54 -3.73
N GLU A 99 -17.07 -0.53 -3.64
CA GLU A 99 -18.28 -0.60 -2.85
C GLU A 99 -19.30 -1.63 -3.38
N VAL A 100 -19.39 -1.78 -4.70
CA VAL A 100 -20.30 -2.74 -5.34
C VAL A 100 -19.77 -4.17 -5.25
N GLU A 101 -18.49 -4.38 -5.56
CA GLU A 101 -17.90 -5.71 -5.68
C GLU A 101 -17.33 -6.25 -4.37
N ASN A 102 -16.92 -5.36 -3.47
CA ASN A 102 -16.34 -5.72 -2.18
C ASN A 102 -16.83 -4.75 -1.08
N PRO A 103 -18.13 -4.79 -0.73
CA PRO A 103 -18.76 -3.81 0.17
C PRO A 103 -18.12 -3.76 1.56
N ASP A 104 -17.53 -4.86 2.02
CA ASP A 104 -16.87 -4.93 3.33
C ASP A 104 -15.49 -4.24 3.34
N CYS A 105 -15.00 -3.80 2.17
CA CYS A 105 -13.72 -3.10 2.06
C CYS A 105 -13.76 -1.68 2.59
N HIS A 106 -14.87 -0.97 2.43
CA HIS A 106 -15.06 0.43 2.84
C HIS A 106 -13.96 1.39 2.32
N LEU A 107 -13.47 1.16 1.10
CA LEU A 107 -12.45 2.02 0.49
C LEU A 107 -13.04 3.38 0.11
N ALA A 108 -12.47 4.46 0.65
CA ALA A 108 -12.82 5.83 0.27
C ALA A 108 -11.99 6.31 -0.93
N TRP A 109 -12.61 7.09 -1.84
CA TRP A 109 -11.91 7.73 -2.96
C TRP A 109 -10.77 8.65 -2.49
N THR A 110 -10.91 9.26 -1.32
CA THR A 110 -9.91 10.14 -0.71
C THR A 110 -8.61 9.40 -0.41
N THR A 111 -8.67 8.11 -0.03
CA THR A 111 -7.49 7.28 0.16
C THR A 111 -6.74 7.06 -1.16
N LEU A 112 -7.45 6.75 -2.25
CA LEU A 112 -6.85 6.62 -3.58
C LEU A 112 -6.24 7.95 -4.06
N ALA A 113 -6.93 9.06 -3.85
CA ALA A 113 -6.41 10.39 -4.16
C ALA A 113 -5.15 10.73 -3.34
N GLY A 114 -5.12 10.39 -2.05
CA GLY A 114 -3.94 10.58 -1.21
C GLY A 114 -2.73 9.78 -1.70
N ILE A 115 -2.94 8.54 -2.16
CA ILE A 115 -1.92 7.72 -2.80
C ILE A 115 -1.47 8.37 -4.12
N GLY A 116 -2.40 8.70 -5.01
CA GLY A 116 -2.09 9.33 -6.30
C GLY A 116 -1.32 10.65 -6.18
N GLN A 117 -1.58 11.43 -5.14
CA GLN A 117 -0.80 12.62 -4.81
C GLN A 117 0.65 12.25 -4.46
N GLY A 118 0.83 11.27 -3.59
CA GLY A 118 2.17 10.84 -3.14
C GLY A 118 2.99 10.20 -4.25
N GLU A 119 2.36 9.44 -5.14
CA GLU A 119 3.04 8.68 -6.17
C GLU A 119 3.43 9.50 -7.40
N SER A 120 2.53 10.39 -7.86
CA SER A 120 2.77 11.06 -9.15
C SER A 120 2.14 12.44 -9.28
N HIS A 121 1.70 13.06 -8.17
CA HIS A 121 0.88 14.28 -8.25
C HIS A 121 -0.32 14.07 -9.19
N HIS A 122 -1.06 12.97 -8.95
CA HIS A 122 -2.22 12.59 -9.75
C HIS A 122 -1.93 12.39 -11.24
N GLY A 123 -0.78 11.81 -11.59
CA GLY A 123 -0.40 11.57 -12.99
C GLY A 123 0.20 12.77 -13.71
N THR A 124 0.57 13.84 -12.99
CA THR A 124 1.16 15.06 -13.61
C THR A 124 2.64 15.25 -13.33
N TYR A 125 3.30 14.28 -12.71
CA TYR A 125 4.70 14.36 -12.34
C TYR A 125 5.60 14.64 -13.55
N ARG A 126 6.56 15.59 -13.37
CA ARG A 126 7.51 16.03 -14.40
C ARG A 126 6.86 16.54 -15.69
N GLY A 127 5.64 17.08 -15.61
CA GLY A 127 4.95 17.65 -16.75
C GLY A 127 4.18 16.63 -17.58
N ALA A 128 3.97 15.42 -17.09
CA ALA A 128 3.05 14.48 -17.69
C ALA A 128 1.62 15.05 -17.70
N THR A 129 0.83 14.64 -18.67
CA THR A 129 -0.56 15.07 -18.86
C THR A 129 -1.47 13.85 -18.97
N ILE A 130 -2.71 14.00 -18.52
CA ILE A 130 -3.74 12.97 -18.62
C ILE A 130 -4.67 13.32 -19.78
N ALA A 131 -4.81 12.39 -20.71
CA ALA A 131 -5.79 12.51 -21.80
C ALA A 131 -7.23 12.22 -21.28
N PRO A 132 -8.28 12.63 -22.00
CA PRO A 132 -9.67 12.36 -21.58
C PRO A 132 -10.00 10.87 -21.41
N ASN A 133 -9.32 9.97 -22.11
CA ASN A 133 -9.47 8.52 -21.96
C ASN A 133 -8.66 7.93 -20.80
N GLY A 134 -8.00 8.77 -19.99
CA GLY A 134 -7.20 8.33 -18.84
C GLY A 134 -5.72 8.08 -19.12
N ASP A 135 -5.27 8.09 -20.37
CA ASP A 135 -3.87 7.84 -20.75
C ASP A 135 -2.95 8.97 -20.30
N ILE A 136 -1.77 8.60 -19.82
CA ILE A 136 -0.76 9.53 -19.32
C ILE A 136 0.43 9.58 -20.28
N THR A 137 0.80 10.79 -20.67
CA THR A 137 1.91 11.02 -21.58
C THR A 137 2.79 12.19 -21.09
N PRO A 138 4.14 12.03 -21.04
CA PRO A 138 4.87 10.76 -21.21
C PRO A 138 4.61 9.78 -20.05
N PRO A 139 4.89 8.48 -20.24
CA PRO A 139 4.78 7.48 -19.18
C PRO A 139 5.60 7.84 -17.94
N ILE A 140 5.01 7.67 -16.75
CA ILE A 140 5.70 7.95 -15.49
C ILE A 140 6.44 6.69 -15.03
N ARG A 141 7.75 6.84 -14.82
CA ARG A 141 8.62 5.77 -14.31
C ARG A 141 9.40 6.27 -13.10
N GLY A 142 9.39 5.45 -12.05
CA GLY A 142 10.17 5.68 -10.84
C GLY A 142 11.66 5.45 -11.05
N VAL A 143 12.41 5.59 -9.95
CA VAL A 143 13.83 5.24 -9.91
C VAL A 143 14.00 3.73 -10.02
N LEU A 144 15.20 3.30 -10.42
CA LEU A 144 15.57 1.90 -10.43
C LEU A 144 15.57 1.35 -8.98
N LEU A 145 14.95 0.20 -8.78
CA LEU A 145 14.86 -0.44 -7.48
C LEU A 145 16.02 -1.43 -7.31
N ASP A 146 17.23 -0.90 -7.29
CA ASP A 146 18.52 -1.61 -7.25
C ASP A 146 19.17 -1.65 -5.86
N GLY A 147 18.42 -1.30 -4.81
CA GLY A 147 18.93 -1.20 -3.45
C GLY A 147 19.75 0.08 -3.18
N SER A 148 20.01 0.92 -4.18
CA SER A 148 20.73 2.17 -4.00
C SER A 148 19.89 3.25 -3.33
N ASN A 149 20.52 4.26 -2.72
CA ASN A 149 19.87 5.44 -2.11
C ASN A 149 18.75 5.10 -1.10
N GLY A 150 18.79 3.91 -0.49
CA GLY A 150 17.78 3.45 0.47
C GLY A 150 16.51 2.88 -0.18
N ASN A 151 16.50 2.67 -1.49
CA ASN A 151 15.45 1.95 -2.19
C ASN A 151 15.52 0.45 -1.89
N LEU A 152 14.39 -0.24 -2.04
CA LEU A 152 14.38 -1.70 -2.02
C LEU A 152 15.09 -2.24 -3.26
N GLU A 153 15.73 -3.40 -3.12
CA GLU A 153 16.23 -4.18 -4.24
C GLU A 153 15.10 -5.10 -4.73
N ILE A 154 14.59 -4.84 -5.93
CA ILE A 154 13.51 -5.61 -6.53
C ILE A 154 13.91 -5.98 -7.96
N MET A 155 14.04 -7.29 -8.21
CA MET A 155 14.33 -7.81 -9.53
C MET A 155 13.06 -7.82 -10.38
N ASP A 156 13.19 -7.44 -11.65
CA ASP A 156 12.14 -7.67 -12.65
C ASP A 156 12.52 -8.90 -13.48
N HIS A 157 12.00 -10.04 -13.08
CA HIS A 157 12.33 -11.33 -13.71
C HIS A 157 11.76 -11.49 -15.13
N ASP A 158 10.85 -10.61 -15.54
CA ASP A 158 10.22 -10.67 -16.86
C ASP A 158 10.68 -9.54 -17.79
N SER A 159 11.49 -8.60 -17.31
CA SER A 159 12.16 -7.67 -18.18
C SER A 159 13.19 -8.46 -19.00
N VAL A 160 12.79 -8.87 -20.20
CA VAL A 160 13.76 -9.24 -21.23
C VAL A 160 14.57 -7.99 -21.47
N SER A 161 15.79 -7.96 -20.95
CA SER A 161 16.70 -6.85 -21.16
C SER A 161 16.92 -6.69 -22.66
N HIS A 162 16.16 -5.81 -23.30
CA HIS A 162 16.48 -5.23 -24.57
C HIS A 162 17.55 -4.19 -24.24
N ASP A 163 18.77 -4.43 -24.70
CA ASP A 163 19.90 -3.49 -24.66
C ASP A 163 20.70 -3.39 -23.34
N GLY A 164 20.81 -4.45 -22.53
CA GLY A 164 21.75 -4.49 -21.39
C GLY A 164 21.34 -3.61 -20.21
N GLU A 165 20.06 -3.28 -20.08
CA GLU A 165 19.54 -2.64 -18.88
C GLU A 165 19.57 -3.61 -17.69
N GLU A 166 19.79 -3.06 -16.51
CA GLU A 166 19.85 -3.81 -15.26
C GLU A 166 18.52 -4.52 -14.99
N PRO A 167 18.53 -5.74 -14.44
CA PRO A 167 17.35 -6.57 -14.23
C PRO A 167 16.49 -6.10 -13.05
N TYR A 168 16.55 -4.83 -12.70
CA TYR A 168 15.81 -4.27 -11.58
C TYR A 168 14.52 -3.63 -12.02
N ALA A 169 13.50 -3.77 -11.16
CA ALA A 169 12.20 -3.17 -11.38
C ALA A 169 12.23 -1.64 -11.26
N ARG A 170 11.28 -1.00 -11.91
CA ARG A 170 10.91 0.40 -11.70
C ARG A 170 9.44 0.48 -11.35
N ALA A 171 9.09 1.39 -10.46
CA ALA A 171 7.69 1.74 -10.26
C ALA A 171 7.12 2.38 -11.54
N MET A 172 5.88 2.06 -11.88
CA MET A 172 5.27 2.40 -13.16
C MET A 172 3.91 3.10 -12.99
N GLY A 173 3.65 4.04 -13.89
CA GLY A 173 2.36 4.70 -14.03
C GLY A 173 2.01 5.67 -12.92
N PRO A 174 0.77 6.23 -12.92
CA PRO A 174 0.35 7.25 -11.97
C PRO A 174 0.26 6.76 -10.53
N MET A 175 0.07 5.47 -10.32
CA MET A 175 -0.03 4.85 -9.00
C MET A 175 1.23 4.07 -8.62
N GLN A 176 2.33 4.19 -9.41
CA GLN A 176 3.66 3.64 -9.16
C GLN A 176 3.66 2.15 -8.77
N PHE A 177 2.99 1.33 -9.57
CA PHE A 177 3.02 -0.12 -9.41
C PHE A 177 4.38 -0.71 -9.74
N ILE A 178 4.84 -1.68 -8.93
CA ILE A 178 5.95 -2.55 -9.36
C ILE A 178 5.43 -3.59 -10.36
N PRO A 179 6.26 -4.04 -11.33
CA PRO A 179 5.82 -4.94 -12.41
C PRO A 179 5.12 -6.21 -11.92
N GLU A 180 5.65 -6.86 -10.89
CA GLU A 180 5.05 -8.07 -10.32
C GLU A 180 3.64 -7.83 -9.78
N THR A 181 3.42 -6.73 -9.03
CA THR A 181 2.09 -6.38 -8.51
C THR A 181 1.14 -6.04 -9.65
N TRP A 182 1.61 -5.31 -10.67
CA TRP A 182 0.79 -5.00 -11.83
C TRP A 182 0.30 -6.25 -12.56
N ARG A 183 1.15 -7.24 -12.79
CA ARG A 183 0.76 -8.52 -13.43
C ARG A 183 -0.34 -9.26 -12.67
N LEU A 184 -0.39 -9.11 -11.34
CA LEU A 184 -1.36 -9.81 -10.49
C LEU A 184 -2.68 -9.05 -10.33
N TYR A 185 -2.65 -7.72 -10.38
CA TYR A 185 -3.79 -6.87 -10.02
C TYR A 185 -4.23 -5.93 -11.11
N GLY A 186 -3.49 -5.81 -12.22
CA GLY A 186 -3.85 -4.96 -13.35
C GLY A 186 -5.20 -5.36 -13.94
N VAL A 187 -6.07 -4.37 -14.16
CA VAL A 187 -7.40 -4.54 -14.75
C VAL A 187 -7.65 -3.45 -15.79
N ASP A 188 -8.47 -3.75 -16.80
CA ASP A 188 -9.01 -2.79 -17.75
C ASP A 188 -10.24 -2.12 -17.13
N ALA A 189 -10.08 -0.87 -16.70
CA ALA A 189 -11.12 -0.12 -16.01
C ALA A 189 -11.87 0.87 -16.92
N ASN A 190 -11.25 1.28 -18.02
CA ASN A 190 -11.86 2.18 -18.99
C ASN A 190 -12.57 1.44 -20.14
N ASN A 191 -12.53 0.09 -20.13
CA ASN A 191 -13.14 -0.81 -21.12
C ASN A 191 -12.63 -0.59 -22.57
N ASP A 192 -11.35 -0.25 -22.74
CA ASP A 192 -10.75 -0.09 -24.07
C ASP A 192 -10.16 -1.39 -24.63
N GLY A 193 -10.09 -2.45 -23.81
CA GLY A 193 -9.58 -3.78 -24.14
C GLY A 193 -8.09 -3.96 -23.83
N GLU A 194 -7.46 -2.98 -23.21
CA GLU A 194 -6.06 -3.01 -22.80
C GLU A 194 -5.94 -2.85 -21.27
N VAL A 195 -5.00 -3.55 -20.66
CA VAL A 195 -4.63 -3.37 -19.24
C VAL A 195 -3.38 -2.53 -19.19
N ASN A 196 -3.53 -1.21 -19.05
CA ASN A 196 -2.48 -0.23 -19.24
C ASN A 196 -2.08 0.46 -17.93
N VAL A 197 -0.87 0.19 -17.44
CA VAL A 197 -0.34 0.79 -16.20
C VAL A 197 -0.19 2.32 -16.29
N ASP A 198 -0.12 2.88 -17.49
CA ASP A 198 -0.04 4.31 -17.76
C ASP A 198 -1.42 4.95 -18.00
N ASN A 199 -2.50 4.22 -17.76
CA ASN A 199 -3.85 4.74 -17.73
C ASN A 199 -4.30 4.95 -16.27
N ILE A 200 -4.88 6.12 -15.96
CA ILE A 200 -5.25 6.47 -14.57
C ILE A 200 -6.43 5.65 -14.05
N ASP A 201 -7.38 5.28 -14.93
CA ASP A 201 -8.54 4.48 -14.52
C ASP A 201 -8.11 3.06 -14.14
N ASP A 202 -7.30 2.42 -15.01
CA ASP A 202 -6.77 1.08 -14.80
C ASP A 202 -5.91 1.03 -13.54
N ALA A 203 -5.03 2.02 -13.38
CA ALA A 203 -4.16 2.11 -12.22
C ALA A 203 -4.94 2.34 -10.92
N ALA A 204 -5.98 3.19 -10.93
CA ALA A 204 -6.80 3.48 -9.75
C ALA A 204 -7.64 2.27 -9.32
N LEU A 205 -8.27 1.58 -10.28
CA LEU A 205 -9.08 0.40 -9.97
C LEU A 205 -8.21 -0.78 -9.52
N SER A 206 -7.05 -0.98 -10.15
CA SER A 206 -6.07 -1.98 -9.71
C SER A 206 -5.57 -1.70 -8.28
N ALA A 207 -5.31 -0.43 -7.95
CA ALA A 207 -4.95 -0.02 -6.60
C ALA A 207 -6.07 -0.29 -5.59
N ALA A 208 -7.33 -0.03 -5.95
CA ALA A 208 -8.49 -0.32 -5.12
C ALA A 208 -8.58 -1.81 -4.80
N GLY A 209 -8.46 -2.68 -5.80
CA GLY A 209 -8.46 -4.13 -5.63
C GLY A 209 -7.33 -4.61 -4.72
N TYR A 210 -6.12 -4.10 -4.93
CA TYR A 210 -4.96 -4.44 -4.09
C TYR A 210 -5.15 -4.01 -2.63
N LEU A 211 -5.60 -2.77 -2.39
CA LEU A 211 -5.83 -2.24 -1.04
C LEU A 211 -6.92 -3.05 -0.30
N CYS A 212 -8.03 -3.35 -0.97
CA CYS A 212 -9.10 -4.17 -0.39
C CYS A 212 -8.64 -5.59 -0.06
N TRP A 213 -7.82 -6.19 -0.93
CA TRP A 213 -7.28 -7.52 -0.66
C TRP A 213 -6.34 -7.51 0.55
N ARG A 214 -5.53 -6.47 0.73
CA ARG A 214 -4.54 -6.36 1.81
C ARG A 214 -5.16 -5.95 3.14
N GLY A 215 -6.02 -4.93 3.13
CA GLY A 215 -6.56 -4.31 4.34
C GLY A 215 -7.86 -4.93 4.83
N LYS A 216 -8.59 -5.62 3.95
CA LYS A 216 -9.93 -6.19 4.19
C LYS A 216 -10.98 -5.11 4.47
N ASP A 217 -10.95 -4.50 5.64
CA ASP A 217 -11.85 -3.42 6.05
C ASP A 217 -11.03 -2.15 6.32
N LEU A 218 -11.04 -1.24 5.35
CA LEU A 218 -10.31 0.03 5.40
C LEU A 218 -11.01 1.10 6.26
N SER A 219 -12.21 0.82 6.78
CA SER A 219 -12.84 1.68 7.79
C SER A 219 -12.21 1.53 9.16
N THR A 220 -11.40 0.48 9.37
CA THR A 220 -10.70 0.24 10.63
C THR A 220 -9.25 0.76 10.59
N PRO A 221 -8.72 1.28 11.72
CA PRO A 221 -7.31 1.70 11.80
C PRO A 221 -6.35 0.59 11.39
N ARG A 222 -6.63 -0.64 11.77
CA ARG A 222 -5.80 -1.79 11.44
C ARG A 222 -5.80 -2.09 9.94
N GLY A 223 -7.00 -2.24 9.35
CA GLY A 223 -7.14 -2.59 7.94
C GLY A 223 -6.54 -1.52 7.03
N TRP A 224 -6.79 -0.24 7.32
CA TRP A 224 -6.22 0.87 6.58
C TRP A 224 -4.69 0.87 6.63
N MET A 225 -4.10 0.68 7.83
CA MET A 225 -2.65 0.62 7.98
C MET A 225 -2.01 -0.60 7.31
N GLU A 226 -2.64 -1.77 7.41
CA GLU A 226 -2.17 -2.99 6.73
C GLU A 226 -2.18 -2.79 5.21
N ALA A 227 -3.21 -2.14 4.65
CA ALA A 227 -3.29 -1.81 3.24
C ALA A 227 -2.16 -0.85 2.81
N LEU A 228 -1.98 0.26 3.54
CA LEU A 228 -0.95 1.27 3.21
C LEU A 228 0.48 0.74 3.38
N ARG A 229 0.75 -0.04 4.43
CA ARG A 229 2.06 -0.68 4.62
C ARG A 229 2.36 -1.74 3.56
N ALA A 230 1.33 -2.39 3.03
CA ALA A 230 1.52 -3.30 1.91
C ALA A 230 1.81 -2.54 0.60
N TYR A 231 1.23 -1.35 0.44
CA TYR A 231 1.48 -0.48 -0.71
C TYR A 231 2.89 0.14 -0.65
N ASN A 232 3.25 0.66 0.51
CA ASN A 232 4.57 1.22 0.78
C ASN A 232 4.94 1.00 2.26
N HIS A 233 6.08 0.36 2.53
CA HIS A 233 6.51 -0.03 3.89
C HIS A 233 6.85 1.14 4.83
N SER A 234 6.64 2.38 4.41
CA SER A 234 6.97 3.57 5.20
C SER A 234 5.78 4.08 6.00
N ASP A 235 5.92 4.15 7.32
CA ASP A 235 4.91 4.81 8.18
C ASP A 235 4.79 6.32 7.88
N GLN A 236 5.86 6.94 7.40
CA GLN A 236 5.79 8.34 6.95
C GLN A 236 4.92 8.48 5.69
N TYR A 237 5.04 7.53 4.76
CA TYR A 237 4.16 7.46 3.60
C TYR A 237 2.69 7.35 4.02
N ALA A 238 2.36 6.43 4.92
CA ALA A 238 1.00 6.27 5.39
C ALA A 238 0.46 7.54 6.07
N ARG A 239 1.30 8.26 6.84
CA ARG A 239 0.92 9.57 7.41
C ARG A 239 0.64 10.60 6.33
N ASN A 240 1.49 10.70 5.33
CA ASN A 240 1.32 11.65 4.22
C ASN A 240 0.04 11.36 3.44
N VAL A 241 -0.23 10.08 3.11
CA VAL A 241 -1.48 9.68 2.44
C VAL A 241 -2.69 10.05 3.30
N ARG A 242 -2.65 9.80 4.61
CA ARG A 242 -3.72 10.18 5.53
C ARG A 242 -3.96 11.69 5.53
N ASP A 243 -2.91 12.49 5.62
CA ASP A 243 -3.02 13.94 5.73
C ASP A 243 -3.63 14.51 4.44
N TRP A 244 -3.19 14.05 3.26
CA TRP A 244 -3.81 14.38 1.98
C TRP A 244 -5.26 13.92 1.88
N ALA A 245 -5.54 12.65 2.22
CA ALA A 245 -6.89 12.11 2.19
C ALA A 245 -7.85 12.89 3.12
N THR A 246 -7.35 13.30 4.30
CA THR A 246 -8.14 14.13 5.23
C THR A 246 -8.40 15.52 4.65
N ALA A 247 -7.42 16.15 4.01
CA ALA A 247 -7.59 17.44 3.35
C ALA A 247 -8.63 17.33 2.22
N TYR A 248 -8.52 16.31 1.38
CA TYR A 248 -9.50 16.04 0.31
C TYR A 248 -10.91 15.79 0.85
N ALA A 249 -11.03 15.04 1.95
CA ALA A 249 -12.33 14.83 2.61
C ALA A 249 -12.95 16.13 3.12
N ASN A 250 -12.14 17.13 3.45
CA ASN A 250 -12.57 18.47 3.88
C ASN A 250 -12.70 19.47 2.71
N GLY A 251 -12.59 19.00 1.46
CA GLY A 251 -12.83 19.80 0.26
C GLY A 251 -11.69 20.72 -0.17
N HIS A 252 -10.45 20.48 0.26
CA HIS A 252 -9.29 21.29 -0.13
C HIS A 252 -8.01 20.44 -0.33
N ALA A 253 -7.02 21.01 -1.00
CA ALA A 253 -5.65 20.49 -1.06
C ALA A 253 -4.79 21.08 0.07
N LEU A 254 -3.71 20.36 0.46
CA LEU A 254 -2.68 20.88 1.36
C LEU A 254 -1.76 21.87 0.68
#